data_1efec5bae409895f4157faa7e17146af
#
_entry.id   1efec5bae409895f4157faa7e17146af
#
_cell.length_a   1.000
_cell.length_b   1.000
_cell.length_c   1.000
_cell.angle_alpha   90.00
_cell.angle_beta   90.00
_cell.angle_gamma   90.00
#
_symmetry.space_group_name_H-M   'P 1'
#
loop_
_entity.id
_entity.type
_entity.pdbx_description
1 polymer ?
#
loop_
_entity_poly.entity_id
_entity_poly.type
_entity_poly.pdbx_seq_one_letter_code
_entity_poly.pdbx_strand_id
1 'polypeptide(L)'
;MEDSMTVSADGYNLQVFRDEYAENPREWDNLGKMVCWHRRYNLGDKHDYESPQDFYESDEYKNAFVILPVYLYDHSGITISNSDFGDRWDSGQIGYIFVTKDKAQEEYGLLNETTTELIRERLMSETKMYDQYLQGDCYAFRITDENGEEIDGCGGFFGDDISEVLRDMRDNVSIEFDGLFKKMEHHSSAYAAMM
;
A
#
# COMPACT_ATOMS: atom_id res chain seq x y z
N MET A 1 -12.15 3.95 19.23
CA MET A 1 -12.63 5.31 18.87
C MET A 1 -12.43 5.40 17.37
N GLU A 2 -13.49 5.46 16.59
CA GLU A 2 -13.35 5.53 15.12
C GLU A 2 -12.55 6.78 14.77
N ASP A 3 -11.35 6.58 14.21
CA ASP A 3 -10.57 7.64 13.59
C ASP A 3 -11.24 8.06 12.28
N SER A 4 -12.33 8.79 12.38
CA SER A 4 -13.05 9.31 11.22
C SER A 4 -13.09 10.83 11.27
N MET A 5 -12.84 11.43 10.10
CA MET A 5 -13.01 12.87 9.90
C MET A 5 -14.33 13.13 9.17
N THR A 6 -15.06 14.15 9.59
CA THR A 6 -16.33 14.51 8.95
C THR A 6 -16.41 16.01 8.69
N VAL A 7 -16.86 16.42 7.51
CA VAL A 7 -17.20 17.79 7.15
C VAL A 7 -18.54 17.84 6.44
N SER A 8 -19.25 18.99 6.57
CA SER A 8 -20.54 19.20 5.93
C SER A 8 -20.52 20.49 5.11
N ALA A 9 -21.03 20.44 3.89
CA ALA A 9 -21.24 21.62 3.03
C ALA A 9 -22.34 21.32 2.00
N ASP A 10 -23.07 22.35 1.61
CA ASP A 10 -24.06 22.34 0.51
C ASP A 10 -25.11 21.21 0.61
N GLY A 11 -25.52 20.87 1.84
CA GLY A 11 -26.51 19.81 2.09
C GLY A 11 -25.95 18.38 2.10
N TYR A 12 -24.62 18.22 2.03
CA TYR A 12 -23.94 16.93 2.06
C TYR A 12 -22.97 16.82 3.23
N ASN A 13 -22.71 15.58 3.64
CA ASN A 13 -21.69 15.24 4.63
C ASN A 13 -20.65 14.31 4.00
N LEU A 14 -19.39 14.67 4.07
CA LEU A 14 -18.26 13.81 3.73
C LEU A 14 -17.67 13.24 5.01
N GLN A 15 -17.62 11.93 5.10
CA GLN A 15 -16.89 11.19 6.13
C GLN A 15 -15.71 10.45 5.49
N VAL A 16 -14.51 10.61 6.06
CA VAL A 16 -13.30 9.85 5.70
C VAL A 16 -12.88 9.03 6.91
N PHE A 17 -12.61 7.74 6.69
CA PHE A 17 -12.33 6.78 7.76
C PHE A 17 -11.35 5.70 7.28
N ARG A 18 -10.73 4.95 8.22
CA ARG A 18 -9.90 3.81 7.88
C ARG A 18 -10.75 2.69 7.28
N ASP A 19 -10.27 2.12 6.17
CA ASP A 19 -10.95 1.03 5.47
C ASP A 19 -10.57 -0.31 6.10
N GLU A 20 -11.41 -0.78 7.03
CA GLU A 20 -11.22 -2.09 7.69
C GLU A 20 -11.43 -3.29 6.77
N TYR A 21 -11.99 -3.07 5.58
CA TYR A 21 -12.30 -4.10 4.59
C TYR A 21 -11.41 -4.00 3.35
N ALA A 22 -10.32 -3.26 3.42
CA ALA A 22 -9.38 -3.12 2.31
C ALA A 22 -8.90 -4.48 1.82
N GLU A 23 -8.91 -4.67 0.52
CA GLU A 23 -8.35 -5.87 -0.10
C GLU A 23 -6.83 -5.93 0.09
N ASN A 24 -6.31 -7.13 0.35
CA ASN A 24 -4.87 -7.34 0.44
C ASN A 24 -4.19 -7.07 -0.92
N PRO A 25 -3.31 -6.06 -1.03
CA PRO A 25 -2.66 -5.73 -2.29
C PRO A 25 -1.83 -6.89 -2.88
N ARG A 26 -1.45 -7.87 -2.06
CA ARG A 26 -0.73 -9.05 -2.57
C ARG A 26 -1.62 -10.06 -3.31
N GLU A 27 -2.95 -9.87 -3.28
CA GLU A 27 -3.90 -10.67 -4.04
C GLU A 27 -4.23 -10.05 -5.42
N TRP A 28 -3.69 -8.87 -5.72
CA TRP A 28 -3.86 -8.21 -7.01
C TRP A 28 -2.90 -8.77 -8.07
N ASP A 29 -3.10 -8.36 -9.32
CA ASP A 29 -2.16 -8.67 -10.42
C ASP A 29 -0.89 -7.80 -10.31
N ASN A 30 0.03 -8.25 -9.46
CA ASN A 30 1.30 -7.57 -9.19
C ASN A 30 2.37 -7.99 -10.20
N LEU A 31 3.30 -7.08 -10.49
CA LEU A 31 4.51 -7.40 -11.27
C LEU A 31 5.44 -8.32 -10.47
N GLY A 32 5.68 -7.96 -9.21
CA GLY A 32 6.58 -8.68 -8.32
C GLY A 32 5.92 -9.82 -7.58
N LYS A 33 6.61 -10.94 -7.43
CA LYS A 33 6.29 -11.99 -6.48
C LYS A 33 7.06 -11.76 -5.19
N MET A 34 6.37 -11.74 -4.05
CA MET A 34 6.96 -11.52 -2.73
C MET A 34 6.97 -12.82 -1.94
N VAL A 35 8.15 -13.32 -1.61
CA VAL A 35 8.34 -14.54 -0.80
C VAL A 35 8.94 -14.18 0.54
N CYS A 36 8.26 -14.56 1.63
CA CYS A 36 8.66 -14.21 2.99
C CYS A 36 8.67 -15.42 3.91
N TRP A 37 9.59 -15.43 4.87
CA TRP A 37 9.69 -16.42 5.94
C TRP A 37 9.72 -15.70 7.29
N HIS A 38 8.63 -15.81 8.03
CA HIS A 38 8.56 -15.26 9.37
C HIS A 38 7.80 -16.21 10.30
N ARG A 39 8.32 -16.39 11.52
CA ARG A 39 7.78 -17.40 12.48
C ARG A 39 6.39 -17.04 13.03
N ARG A 40 6.01 -15.77 13.04
CA ARG A 40 4.76 -15.27 13.66
C ARG A 40 3.74 -14.76 12.63
N TYR A 41 4.20 -14.26 11.51
CA TYR A 41 3.36 -13.61 10.52
C TYR A 41 3.43 -14.35 9.19
N ASN A 42 2.28 -14.50 8.55
CA ASN A 42 2.19 -15.00 7.18
C ASN A 42 2.15 -13.79 6.24
N LEU A 43 3.29 -13.45 5.64
CA LEU A 43 3.49 -12.25 4.84
C LEU A 43 3.86 -12.60 3.40
N GLY A 44 3.56 -11.67 2.48
CA GLY A 44 3.85 -11.85 1.06
C GLY A 44 2.87 -12.78 0.37
N ASP A 45 3.30 -13.32 -0.76
CA ASP A 45 2.50 -14.20 -1.60
C ASP A 45 2.61 -15.65 -1.13
N LYS A 46 1.62 -16.47 -1.47
CA LYS A 46 1.68 -17.91 -1.20
C LYS A 46 2.80 -18.55 -2.01
N HIS A 47 3.63 -19.35 -1.36
CA HIS A 47 4.71 -20.09 -1.97
C HIS A 47 4.96 -21.41 -1.23
N ASP A 48 5.63 -22.37 -1.92
CA ASP A 48 5.89 -23.70 -1.40
C ASP A 48 7.34 -23.88 -0.90
N TYR A 49 8.14 -22.79 -0.83
CA TYR A 49 9.51 -22.83 -0.32
C TYR A 49 9.51 -22.94 1.20
N GLU A 50 10.00 -24.04 1.76
CA GLU A 50 10.06 -24.24 3.21
C GLU A 50 11.12 -23.33 3.86
N SER A 51 12.16 -22.96 3.12
CA SER A 51 13.27 -22.13 3.60
C SER A 51 13.78 -21.16 2.53
N PRO A 52 14.52 -20.10 2.93
CA PRO A 52 15.23 -19.25 1.97
C PRO A 52 16.20 -20.05 1.08
N GLN A 53 16.78 -21.14 1.57
CA GLN A 53 17.69 -22.00 0.79
C GLN A 53 16.97 -22.68 -0.37
N ASP A 54 15.73 -23.17 -0.16
CA ASP A 54 14.94 -23.80 -1.21
C ASP A 54 14.61 -22.80 -2.30
N PHE A 55 14.34 -21.55 -1.93
CA PHE A 55 14.13 -20.46 -2.89
C PHE A 55 15.40 -20.19 -3.71
N TYR A 56 16.57 -20.09 -3.08
CA TYR A 56 17.85 -19.86 -3.80
C TYR A 56 18.20 -21.00 -4.80
N GLU A 57 17.73 -22.20 -4.54
CA GLU A 57 17.93 -23.35 -5.44
C GLU A 57 16.88 -23.42 -6.54
N SER A 58 15.80 -22.66 -6.45
CA SER A 58 14.69 -22.67 -7.40
C SER A 58 15.03 -22.06 -8.76
N ASP A 59 14.24 -22.42 -9.76
CA ASP A 59 14.34 -21.82 -11.08
C ASP A 59 13.83 -20.37 -11.09
N GLU A 60 12.88 -20.01 -10.22
CA GLU A 60 12.40 -18.63 -10.07
C GLU A 60 13.52 -17.70 -9.62
N TYR A 61 14.32 -18.09 -8.62
CA TYR A 61 15.47 -17.29 -8.17
C TYR A 61 16.53 -17.17 -9.25
N LYS A 62 16.88 -18.26 -9.92
CA LYS A 62 17.89 -18.27 -11.00
C LYS A 62 17.46 -17.45 -12.22
N ASN A 63 16.16 -17.34 -12.47
CA ASN A 63 15.57 -16.54 -13.55
C ASN A 63 15.10 -15.14 -13.09
N ALA A 64 15.37 -14.76 -11.85
CA ALA A 64 15.03 -13.43 -11.36
C ALA A 64 15.82 -12.36 -12.13
N PHE A 65 15.12 -11.38 -12.69
CA PHE A 65 15.70 -10.25 -13.42
C PHE A 65 16.01 -9.09 -12.50
N VAL A 66 15.04 -8.73 -11.65
CA VAL A 66 15.21 -7.79 -10.54
C VAL A 66 14.74 -8.48 -9.27
N ILE A 67 15.55 -8.40 -8.23
CA ILE A 67 15.23 -8.91 -6.90
C ILE A 67 15.62 -7.88 -5.85
N LEU A 68 14.72 -7.62 -4.91
CA LEU A 68 14.93 -6.70 -3.80
C LEU A 68 14.70 -7.45 -2.49
N PRO A 69 15.50 -7.19 -1.44
CA PRO A 69 15.23 -7.73 -0.12
C PRO A 69 13.94 -7.13 0.46
N VAL A 70 13.30 -7.87 1.35
CA VAL A 70 12.21 -7.39 2.19
C VAL A 70 12.65 -7.53 3.64
N TYR A 71 12.68 -6.41 4.36
CA TYR A 71 12.97 -6.33 5.78
C TYR A 71 11.69 -6.08 6.55
N LEU A 72 11.63 -6.56 7.78
CA LEU A 72 10.55 -6.31 8.72
C LEU A 72 11.13 -5.61 9.95
N TYR A 73 10.40 -4.65 10.49
CA TYR A 73 10.57 -4.06 11.80
C TYR A 73 9.33 -4.35 12.64
N ASP A 74 9.51 -4.95 13.83
CA ASP A 74 8.45 -5.47 14.69
C ASP A 74 8.52 -4.79 16.07
N HIS A 75 7.99 -3.57 16.16
CA HIS A 75 7.95 -2.79 17.39
C HIS A 75 6.60 -2.07 17.52
N SER A 76 5.72 -2.58 18.39
CA SER A 76 4.34 -2.07 18.58
C SER A 76 3.43 -2.10 17.33
N GLY A 77 3.81 -2.88 16.33
CA GLY A 77 3.23 -3.03 15.01
C GLY A 77 4.29 -3.56 14.07
N ILE A 78 3.91 -3.92 12.87
CA ILE A 78 4.85 -4.40 11.85
C ILE A 78 4.96 -3.39 10.71
N THR A 79 6.17 -3.17 10.25
CA THR A 79 6.51 -2.35 9.09
C THR A 79 7.46 -3.13 8.21
N ILE A 80 7.29 -3.07 6.90
CA ILE A 80 8.19 -3.70 5.93
C ILE A 80 8.82 -2.67 5.00
N SER A 81 10.01 -2.97 4.51
CA SER A 81 10.75 -2.10 3.59
C SER A 81 11.72 -2.90 2.71
N ASN A 82 12.12 -2.33 1.58
CA ASN A 82 13.24 -2.85 0.79
C ASN A 82 14.61 -2.37 1.30
N SER A 83 14.63 -1.53 2.33
CA SER A 83 15.83 -1.05 3.01
C SER A 83 15.88 -1.56 4.44
N ASP A 84 17.09 -1.87 4.93
CA ASP A 84 17.31 -2.27 6.32
C ASP A 84 16.97 -1.09 7.25
N PHE A 85 16.23 -1.39 8.33
CA PHE A 85 15.87 -0.41 9.36
C PHE A 85 17.02 -0.05 10.30
N GLY A 86 18.13 -0.80 10.27
CA GLY A 86 19.31 -0.57 11.10
C GLY A 86 19.14 -0.92 12.57
N ASP A 87 17.99 -1.46 12.99
CA ASP A 87 17.77 -1.95 14.33
C ASP A 87 18.17 -3.42 14.43
N ARG A 88 19.03 -3.77 15.39
CA ARG A 88 19.56 -5.15 15.55
C ARG A 88 18.64 -6.11 16.30
N TRP A 89 17.64 -5.57 17.01
CA TRP A 89 16.81 -6.37 17.93
C TRP A 89 15.41 -6.62 17.34
N ASP A 90 14.84 -5.57 16.76
CA ASP A 90 13.44 -5.58 16.31
C ASP A 90 13.31 -5.60 14.78
N SER A 91 14.44 -5.63 14.03
CA SER A 91 14.39 -5.73 12.57
C SER A 91 15.25 -6.84 12.00
N GLY A 92 14.91 -7.26 10.78
CA GLY A 92 15.67 -8.25 10.04
C GLY A 92 15.09 -8.51 8.66
N GLN A 93 15.91 -9.08 7.78
CA GLN A 93 15.44 -9.50 6.48
C GLN A 93 14.53 -10.73 6.63
N ILE A 94 13.34 -10.67 6.06
CA ILE A 94 12.34 -11.72 6.10
C ILE A 94 12.07 -12.37 4.75
N GLY A 95 12.55 -11.79 3.66
CA GLY A 95 12.25 -12.32 2.33
C GLY A 95 12.78 -11.48 1.18
N TYR A 96 12.13 -11.66 0.05
CA TYR A 96 12.41 -10.97 -1.19
C TYR A 96 11.13 -10.63 -1.96
N ILE A 97 11.16 -9.53 -2.72
CA ILE A 97 10.25 -9.30 -3.83
C ILE A 97 11.05 -9.33 -5.13
N PHE A 98 10.56 -10.04 -6.13
CA PHE A 98 11.29 -10.23 -7.38
C PHE A 98 10.35 -10.36 -8.57
N VAL A 99 10.90 -10.13 -9.76
CA VAL A 99 10.27 -10.43 -11.04
C VAL A 99 11.21 -11.29 -11.87
N THR A 100 10.66 -12.32 -12.51
CA THR A 100 11.43 -13.15 -13.45
C THR A 100 11.69 -12.42 -14.76
N LYS A 101 12.74 -12.83 -15.47
CA LYS A 101 13.06 -12.25 -16.78
C LYS A 101 11.91 -12.40 -17.78
N ASP A 102 11.23 -13.54 -17.76
CA ASP A 102 10.14 -13.83 -18.70
C ASP A 102 8.96 -12.87 -18.45
N LYS A 103 8.53 -12.69 -17.18
CA LYS A 103 7.46 -11.76 -16.82
C LYS A 103 7.83 -10.30 -17.09
N ALA A 104 9.08 -9.93 -16.78
CA ALA A 104 9.58 -8.59 -17.07
C ALA A 104 9.57 -8.29 -18.59
N GLN A 105 9.94 -9.29 -19.41
CA GLN A 105 9.93 -9.14 -20.87
C GLN A 105 8.51 -9.13 -21.45
N GLU A 106 7.58 -9.89 -20.87
CA GLU A 106 6.17 -9.87 -21.24
C GLU A 106 5.56 -8.48 -21.00
N GLU A 107 5.85 -7.86 -19.85
CA GLU A 107 5.27 -6.58 -19.44
C GLU A 107 5.93 -5.36 -20.13
N TYR A 108 7.26 -5.37 -20.26
CA TYR A 108 8.03 -4.22 -20.74
C TYR A 108 8.62 -4.41 -22.14
N GLY A 109 8.59 -5.59 -22.70
CA GLY A 109 9.18 -5.93 -23.99
C GLY A 109 10.71 -5.91 -23.93
N LEU A 110 11.33 -4.77 -24.23
CA LEU A 110 12.79 -4.64 -24.23
C LEU A 110 13.33 -4.41 -22.82
N LEU A 111 14.21 -5.29 -22.36
CA LEU A 111 14.90 -5.16 -21.09
C LEU A 111 16.24 -4.44 -21.30
N ASN A 112 16.34 -3.22 -20.75
CA ASN A 112 17.53 -2.38 -20.75
C ASN A 112 17.68 -1.66 -19.39
N GLU A 113 18.63 -0.77 -19.23
CA GLU A 113 18.90 -0.06 -17.99
C GLU A 113 17.68 0.75 -17.52
N THR A 114 16.99 1.45 -18.43
CA THR A 114 15.80 2.24 -18.12
C THR A 114 14.65 1.36 -17.63
N THR A 115 14.35 0.25 -18.33
CA THR A 115 13.29 -0.67 -17.90
C THR A 115 13.64 -1.39 -16.60
N THR A 116 14.94 -1.65 -16.36
CA THR A 116 15.40 -2.22 -15.08
C THR A 116 15.08 -1.29 -13.91
N GLU A 117 15.30 0.02 -14.07
CA GLU A 117 14.99 0.99 -13.02
C GLU A 117 13.49 1.15 -12.81
N LEU A 118 12.69 1.23 -13.88
CA LEU A 118 11.22 1.25 -13.78
C LEU A 118 10.68 0.01 -13.05
N ILE A 119 11.22 -1.16 -13.33
CA ILE A 119 10.85 -2.40 -12.65
C ILE A 119 11.21 -2.32 -11.16
N ARG A 120 12.40 -1.82 -10.84
CA ARG A 120 12.85 -1.63 -9.45
C ARG A 120 11.89 -0.71 -8.68
N GLU A 121 11.56 0.44 -9.25
CA GLU A 121 10.61 1.40 -8.67
C GLU A 121 9.23 0.77 -8.47
N ARG A 122 8.76 -0.03 -9.44
CA ARG A 122 7.49 -0.74 -9.32
C ARG A 122 7.48 -1.75 -8.17
N LEU A 123 8.54 -2.56 -8.02
CA LEU A 123 8.67 -3.50 -6.91
C LEU A 123 8.72 -2.79 -5.55
N MET A 124 9.40 -1.64 -5.48
CA MET A 124 9.43 -0.81 -4.26
C MET A 124 8.04 -0.23 -3.94
N SER A 125 7.30 0.24 -4.95
CA SER A 125 5.92 0.72 -4.78
C SER A 125 4.98 -0.39 -4.29
N GLU A 126 5.10 -1.61 -4.83
CA GLU A 126 4.30 -2.75 -4.37
C GLU A 126 4.63 -3.13 -2.92
N THR A 127 5.90 -3.04 -2.52
CA THR A 127 6.30 -3.25 -1.12
C THR A 127 5.73 -2.15 -0.22
N LYS A 128 5.80 -0.88 -0.62
CA LYS A 128 5.26 0.25 0.14
C LYS A 128 3.74 0.13 0.31
N MET A 129 3.01 -0.21 -0.75
CA MET A 129 1.55 -0.38 -0.68
C MET A 129 1.15 -1.53 0.26
N TYR A 130 1.91 -2.63 0.24
CA TYR A 130 1.67 -3.73 1.17
C TYR A 130 2.02 -3.35 2.61
N ASP A 131 3.05 -2.53 2.84
CA ASP A 131 3.37 -1.97 4.15
C ASP A 131 2.21 -1.11 4.69
N GLN A 132 1.65 -0.21 3.88
CA GLN A 132 0.48 0.60 4.23
C GLN A 132 -0.72 -0.27 4.59
N TYR A 133 -0.96 -1.35 3.85
CA TYR A 133 -1.99 -2.34 4.20
C TYR A 133 -1.75 -2.97 5.58
N LEU A 134 -0.53 -3.42 5.85
CA LEU A 134 -0.14 -4.05 7.13
C LEU A 134 -0.27 -3.09 8.33
N GLN A 135 -0.06 -1.79 8.10
CA GLN A 135 -0.22 -0.74 9.11
C GLN A 135 -1.66 -0.25 9.25
N GLY A 136 -2.56 -0.66 8.34
CA GLY A 136 -3.95 -0.17 8.28
C GLY A 136 -4.05 1.26 7.75
N ASP A 137 -3.06 1.73 6.98
CA ASP A 137 -3.06 3.03 6.31
C ASP A 137 -3.77 2.94 4.96
N CYS A 138 -4.99 2.41 5.03
CA CYS A 138 -5.95 2.35 3.94
C CYS A 138 -7.22 3.08 4.37
N TYR A 139 -7.78 3.88 3.48
CA TYR A 139 -8.89 4.77 3.78
C TYR A 139 -10.04 4.60 2.80
N ALA A 140 -11.22 4.94 3.29
CA ALA A 140 -12.44 5.03 2.51
C ALA A 140 -13.13 6.37 2.78
N PHE A 141 -13.96 6.79 1.85
CA PHE A 141 -14.87 7.90 2.08
C PHE A 141 -16.32 7.49 1.83
N ARG A 142 -17.24 8.25 2.43
CA ARG A 142 -18.66 8.17 2.20
C ARG A 142 -19.24 9.58 2.17
N ILE A 143 -20.10 9.83 1.18
CA ILE A 143 -20.87 11.08 1.06
C ILE A 143 -22.33 10.75 1.31
N THR A 144 -22.96 11.46 2.23
CA THR A 144 -24.39 11.33 2.52
C THR A 144 -25.11 12.67 2.34
N ASP A 145 -26.40 12.62 2.06
CA ASP A 145 -27.29 13.80 2.07
C ASP A 145 -27.67 14.22 3.50
N GLU A 146 -28.53 15.24 3.64
CA GLU A 146 -29.05 15.73 4.91
C GLU A 146 -29.91 14.70 5.67
N ASN A 147 -30.47 13.72 4.99
CA ASN A 147 -31.26 12.64 5.57
C ASN A 147 -30.39 11.45 6.02
N GLY A 148 -29.10 11.46 5.69
CA GLY A 148 -28.16 10.37 5.95
C GLY A 148 -28.19 9.27 4.89
N GLU A 149 -28.83 9.51 3.74
CA GLU A 149 -28.82 8.57 2.61
C GLU A 149 -27.46 8.66 1.90
N GLU A 150 -26.84 7.51 1.62
CA GLU A 150 -25.55 7.44 0.94
C GLU A 150 -25.71 7.78 -0.55
N ILE A 151 -24.95 8.78 -0.99
CA ILE A 151 -24.97 9.30 -2.36
C ILE A 151 -23.77 8.77 -3.16
N ASP A 152 -22.59 8.69 -2.49
CA ASP A 152 -21.36 8.21 -3.11
C ASP A 152 -20.42 7.66 -2.03
N GLY A 153 -19.50 6.75 -2.41
CA GLY A 153 -18.51 6.19 -1.53
C GLY A 153 -17.52 5.29 -2.25
N CYS A 154 -16.29 5.32 -1.81
CA CYS A 154 -15.23 4.47 -2.34
C CYS A 154 -14.18 4.20 -1.26
N GLY A 155 -13.57 3.01 -1.30
CA GLY A 155 -12.48 2.58 -0.43
C GLY A 155 -11.23 2.20 -1.20
N GLY A 156 -10.23 1.69 -0.48
CA GLY A 156 -8.98 1.22 -1.07
C GLY A 156 -7.97 2.33 -1.40
N PHE A 157 -8.03 3.47 -0.71
CA PHE A 157 -7.05 4.56 -0.85
C PHE A 157 -5.90 4.36 0.13
N PHE A 158 -4.77 3.91 -0.37
CA PHE A 158 -3.58 3.66 0.44
C PHE A 158 -2.71 4.92 0.56
N GLY A 159 -2.22 5.23 1.76
CA GLY A 159 -1.30 6.34 1.97
C GLY A 159 -0.99 6.60 3.44
N ASP A 160 0.24 7.02 3.69
CA ASP A 160 0.77 7.46 4.98
C ASP A 160 0.60 8.98 5.20
N ASP A 161 0.29 9.75 4.15
CA ASP A 161 -0.07 11.17 4.21
C ASP A 161 -1.55 11.37 3.86
N ILE A 162 -2.35 11.72 4.85
CA ILE A 162 -3.80 11.95 4.68
C ILE A 162 -4.10 13.05 3.65
N SER A 163 -3.21 14.02 3.47
CA SER A 163 -3.41 15.10 2.49
C SER A 163 -3.25 14.59 1.06
N GLU A 164 -2.40 13.60 0.84
CA GLU A 164 -2.26 12.91 -0.46
C GLU A 164 -3.48 12.01 -0.70
N VAL A 165 -3.87 11.24 0.30
CA VAL A 165 -5.08 10.39 0.25
C VAL A 165 -6.33 11.19 -0.10
N LEU A 166 -6.54 12.36 0.52
CA LEU A 166 -7.68 13.22 0.22
C LEU A 166 -7.67 13.75 -1.21
N ARG A 167 -6.49 14.03 -1.78
CA ARG A 167 -6.36 14.43 -3.18
C ARG A 167 -6.74 13.29 -4.12
N ASP A 168 -6.26 12.09 -3.85
CA ASP A 168 -6.57 10.90 -4.65
C ASP A 168 -8.07 10.56 -4.57
N MET A 169 -8.68 10.66 -3.39
CA MET A 169 -10.14 10.50 -3.23
C MET A 169 -10.90 11.53 -4.07
N ARG A 170 -10.49 12.80 -4.01
CA ARG A 170 -11.13 13.89 -4.74
C ARG A 170 -11.11 13.69 -6.26
N ASP A 171 -10.04 13.12 -6.79
CA ASP A 171 -9.93 12.84 -8.22
C ASP A 171 -10.85 11.69 -8.68
N ASN A 172 -11.42 10.93 -7.73
CA ASN A 172 -12.33 9.81 -7.99
C ASN A 172 -13.81 10.13 -7.73
N VAL A 173 -14.17 11.38 -7.41
CA VAL A 173 -15.56 11.79 -7.18
C VAL A 173 -16.07 12.77 -8.23
N SER A 174 -17.40 12.93 -8.28
CA SER A 174 -18.03 13.94 -9.09
C SER A 174 -17.60 15.36 -8.70
N ILE A 175 -17.42 16.24 -9.70
CA ILE A 175 -16.96 17.64 -9.50
C ILE A 175 -17.83 18.43 -8.50
N GLU A 176 -19.09 18.05 -8.35
CA GLU A 176 -20.03 18.71 -7.41
C GLU A 176 -19.60 18.55 -5.94
N PHE A 177 -18.85 17.51 -5.61
CA PHE A 177 -18.33 17.24 -4.26
C PHE A 177 -16.93 17.81 -3.99
N ASP A 178 -16.28 18.43 -4.98
CA ASP A 178 -14.93 19.01 -4.85
C ASP A 178 -14.81 19.98 -3.67
N GLY A 179 -15.89 20.75 -3.40
CA GLY A 179 -15.97 21.67 -2.26
C GLY A 179 -15.88 20.99 -0.90
N LEU A 180 -16.45 19.78 -0.76
CA LEU A 180 -16.37 18.99 0.49
C LEU A 180 -14.94 18.54 0.76
N PHE A 181 -14.25 18.02 -0.27
CA PHE A 181 -12.86 17.56 -0.14
C PHE A 181 -11.89 18.71 0.16
N LYS A 182 -12.04 19.86 -0.48
CA LYS A 182 -11.27 21.07 -0.14
C LYS A 182 -11.47 21.50 1.32
N LYS A 183 -12.70 21.41 1.81
CA LYS A 183 -13.00 21.69 3.22
C LYS A 183 -12.35 20.67 4.15
N MET A 184 -12.35 19.40 3.78
CA MET A 184 -11.69 18.32 4.53
C MET A 184 -10.17 18.52 4.57
N GLU A 185 -9.52 18.86 3.45
CA GLU A 185 -8.09 19.18 3.37
C GLU A 185 -7.71 20.33 4.33
N HIS A 186 -8.51 21.39 4.39
CA HIS A 186 -8.30 22.48 5.34
C HIS A 186 -8.46 22.03 6.80
N HIS A 187 -9.44 21.16 7.07
CA HIS A 187 -9.69 20.64 8.40
C HIS A 187 -8.55 19.73 8.87
N SER A 188 -8.07 18.82 8.03
CA SER A 188 -6.96 17.91 8.34
C SER A 188 -5.65 18.67 8.57
N SER A 189 -5.35 19.67 7.75
CA SER A 189 -4.16 20.53 7.92
C SER A 189 -4.18 21.32 9.23
N ALA A 190 -5.35 21.82 9.65
CA ALA A 190 -5.52 22.52 10.92
C ALA A 190 -5.34 21.57 12.12
N TYR A 191 -5.80 20.31 12.00
CA TYR A 191 -5.66 19.30 13.04
C TYR A 191 -4.19 18.85 13.20
N ALA A 192 -3.47 18.64 12.09
CA ALA A 192 -2.06 18.31 12.10
C ALA A 192 -1.16 19.44 12.68
N ALA A 193 -1.56 20.70 12.53
CA ALA A 193 -0.83 21.85 13.09
C ALA A 193 -1.04 22.06 14.61
N MET A 194 -2.01 21.35 15.22
CA MET A 194 -2.33 21.42 16.64
C MET A 194 -1.71 20.29 17.48
N MET A 195 -1.15 19.26 16.83
CA MET A 195 -0.44 18.13 17.45
C MET A 195 1.07 18.35 17.45
#